data_299018da1b81b5d81779d4adb011bf5b
#
_entry.id   299018da1b81b5d81779d4adb011bf5b
#
_cell.length_a   1.000
_cell.length_b   1.000
_cell.length_c   1.000
_cell.angle_alpha   90.00
_cell.angle_beta   90.00
_cell.angle_gamma   90.00
#
_symmetry.space_group_name_H-M   'P 1'
#
loop_
_entity.id
_entity.type
_entity.pdbx_description
1 polymer ?
#
loop_
_entity_poly.entity_id
_entity_poly.type
_entity_poly.pdbx_seq_one_letter_code
_entity_poly.pdbx_strand_id
1 'polypeptide(L)'
;MKFKTKIYVRLRKAVDDSAGNAVRAACSRMSDMTFNKLRLGKLIEIDFGAKDENYANEEIQKLCKRFLANEVIEDFEFTVWSVEK
;
A
#
# COMPACT_ATOMS: atom_id res chain seq x y z
N MET A 1 -17.72 -1.48 16.69
CA MET A 1 -16.68 -0.46 16.87
C MET A 1 -16.22 0.07 15.51
N LYS A 2 -15.76 1.26 15.49
CA LYS A 2 -15.31 1.89 14.26
C LYS A 2 -13.80 1.89 14.17
N PHE A 3 -13.30 1.59 13.00
CA PHE A 3 -11.85 1.49 12.75
C PHE A 3 -11.48 2.17 11.44
N LYS A 4 -10.20 2.46 11.35
CA LYS A 4 -9.60 2.92 10.09
C LYS A 4 -8.37 2.07 9.83
N THR A 5 -8.04 1.93 8.54
CA THR A 5 -6.81 1.26 8.17
C THR A 5 -6.18 2.00 7.00
N LYS A 6 -4.88 1.94 6.97
CA LYS A 6 -4.09 2.36 5.82
C LYS A 6 -3.28 1.16 5.36
N ILE A 7 -3.41 0.84 4.09
CA ILE A 7 -2.74 -0.31 3.52
C ILE A 7 -1.82 0.19 2.43
N TYR A 8 -0.54 -0.15 2.57
CA TYR A 8 0.46 0.20 1.55
C TYR A 8 0.75 -1.05 0.74
N VAL A 9 0.58 -0.95 -0.57
CA VAL A 9 0.82 -2.06 -1.49
C VAL A 9 1.88 -1.61 -2.47
N ARG A 10 2.94 -2.40 -2.62
CA ARG A 10 4.02 -2.07 -3.54
C ARG A 10 4.59 -3.32 -4.17
N LEU A 11 5.20 -3.14 -5.34
CA LEU A 11 5.84 -4.24 -6.02
C LEU A 11 7.02 -4.76 -5.19
N ARG A 12 7.24 -6.07 -5.24
CA ARG A 12 8.40 -6.65 -4.59
C ARG A 12 9.67 -6.11 -5.24
N LYS A 13 10.75 -6.07 -4.46
CA LYS A 13 11.99 -5.47 -4.95
C LYS A 13 12.49 -6.09 -6.24
N ALA A 14 12.29 -7.38 -6.40
CA ALA A 14 12.79 -8.09 -7.57
C ALA A 14 11.95 -7.84 -8.82
N VAL A 15 10.77 -7.25 -8.67
CA VAL A 15 9.87 -6.99 -9.80
C VAL A 15 10.19 -5.63 -10.38
N ASP A 16 10.38 -5.57 -11.69
CA ASP A 16 10.64 -4.30 -12.36
C ASP A 16 9.41 -3.42 -12.32
N ASP A 17 9.61 -2.15 -12.01
CA ASP A 17 8.53 -1.17 -11.92
C ASP A 17 8.62 -0.23 -13.13
N SER A 18 8.05 -0.66 -14.25
CA SER A 18 8.13 0.13 -15.47
C SER A 18 7.40 1.46 -15.34
N ALA A 19 6.27 1.49 -14.60
CA ALA A 19 5.57 2.75 -14.36
C ALA A 19 6.42 3.70 -13.52
N GLY A 20 7.07 3.18 -12.47
CA GLY A 20 7.96 3.98 -11.65
C GLY A 20 9.15 4.49 -12.43
N ASN A 21 9.69 3.66 -13.31
CA ASN A 21 10.81 4.07 -14.16
C ASN A 21 10.42 5.20 -15.11
N ALA A 22 9.20 5.15 -15.64
CA ALA A 22 8.72 6.22 -16.52
C ALA A 22 8.56 7.54 -15.74
N VAL A 23 8.05 7.46 -14.52
CA VAL A 23 7.90 8.65 -13.68
C VAL A 23 9.28 9.21 -13.32
N ARG A 24 10.23 8.31 -13.00
CA ARG A 24 11.58 8.77 -12.69
C ARG A 24 12.21 9.50 -13.84
N ALA A 25 12.04 9.00 -15.07
CA ALA A 25 12.57 9.65 -16.23
C ALA A 25 11.98 11.04 -16.42
N ALA A 26 10.66 11.16 -16.18
CA ALA A 26 10.00 12.46 -16.29
C ALA A 26 10.53 13.44 -15.25
N CYS A 27 10.70 12.97 -14.00
CA CYS A 27 11.26 13.82 -12.95
C CYS A 27 12.66 14.30 -13.29
N SER A 28 13.46 13.43 -13.89
CA SER A 28 14.82 13.79 -14.28
C SER A 28 14.84 14.90 -15.33
N ARG A 29 13.81 14.96 -16.17
CA ARG A 29 13.72 16.02 -17.16
C ARG A 29 13.26 17.34 -16.57
N MET A 30 12.60 17.30 -15.42
CA MET A 30 11.98 18.47 -14.82
C MET A 30 12.80 19.08 -13.69
N SER A 31 13.90 18.48 -13.35
CA SER A 31 14.69 18.90 -12.19
C SER A 31 16.16 18.65 -12.46
N ASP A 32 17.01 19.39 -11.76
CA ASP A 32 18.47 19.19 -11.84
C ASP A 32 18.93 18.12 -10.88
N MET A 33 18.04 17.55 -10.08
CA MET A 33 18.40 16.52 -9.12
C MET A 33 18.66 15.19 -9.82
N THR A 34 19.45 14.35 -9.15
CA THR A 34 19.72 12.99 -9.62
C THR A 34 18.73 12.06 -8.92
N PHE A 35 17.98 11.31 -9.70
CA PHE A 35 17.01 10.37 -9.17
C PHE A 35 17.53 8.96 -9.33
N ASN A 36 18.05 8.41 -8.25
CA ASN A 36 18.66 7.08 -8.29
C ASN A 36 17.62 5.97 -8.28
N LYS A 37 16.46 6.23 -7.69
CA LYS A 37 15.44 5.21 -7.56
C LYS A 37 14.10 5.88 -7.35
N LEU A 38 13.08 5.34 -7.99
CA LEU A 38 11.71 5.81 -7.81
C LEU A 38 10.80 4.61 -8.02
N ARG A 39 10.01 4.29 -7.02
CA ARG A 39 9.08 3.17 -7.07
C ARG A 39 7.69 3.70 -6.78
N LEU A 40 6.71 3.20 -7.51
CA LEU A 40 5.32 3.57 -7.26
C LEU A 40 4.65 2.51 -6.42
N GLY A 41 3.67 2.93 -5.67
CA GLY A 41 2.87 2.01 -4.87
C GLY A 41 1.48 2.56 -4.72
N LYS A 42 0.64 1.81 -4.00
CA LYS A 42 -0.73 2.21 -3.73
C LYS A 42 -0.93 2.44 -2.25
N LEU A 43 -1.75 3.40 -1.93
CA LEU A 43 -2.23 3.61 -0.57
C LEU A 43 -3.74 3.40 -0.59
N ILE A 44 -4.21 2.45 0.20
CA ILE A 44 -5.63 2.17 0.30
C ILE A 44 -6.08 2.56 1.69
N GLU A 45 -7.11 3.39 1.79
CA GLU A 45 -7.64 3.86 3.05
C GLU A 45 -9.07 3.38 3.20
N ILE A 46 -9.39 2.76 4.33
CA ILE A 46 -10.71 2.21 4.56
C ILE A 46 -11.20 2.61 5.93
N ASP A 47 -12.44 3.09 5.98
CA ASP A 47 -13.17 3.28 7.23
C ASP A 47 -14.16 2.13 7.33
N PHE A 48 -14.16 1.43 8.45
CA PHE A 48 -15.00 0.24 8.53
C PHE A 48 -15.42 -0.05 9.98
N GLY A 49 -16.36 -0.97 10.10
CA GLY A 49 -16.81 -1.42 11.40
C GLY A 49 -16.42 -2.87 11.62
N ALA A 50 -16.13 -3.21 12.87
CA ALA A 50 -15.82 -4.58 13.25
C ALA A 50 -16.14 -4.76 14.73
N LYS A 51 -16.24 -6.01 15.16
CA LYS A 51 -16.63 -6.27 16.54
C LYS A 51 -15.50 -5.97 17.54
N ASP A 52 -14.26 -6.16 17.13
CA ASP A 52 -13.12 -5.82 17.98
C ASP A 52 -11.88 -5.68 17.11
N GLU A 53 -10.78 -5.26 17.74
CA GLU A 53 -9.56 -4.97 17.02
C GLU A 53 -8.90 -6.22 16.45
N ASN A 54 -8.92 -7.32 17.18
CA ASN A 54 -8.34 -8.57 16.68
C ASN A 54 -9.05 -9.01 15.40
N TYR A 55 -10.38 -8.97 15.44
CA TYR A 55 -11.16 -9.35 14.28
C TYR A 55 -10.88 -8.42 13.10
N ALA A 56 -10.78 -7.12 13.39
CA ALA A 56 -10.48 -6.13 12.35
C ALA A 56 -9.15 -6.45 11.68
N ASN A 57 -8.11 -6.71 12.47
CA ASN A 57 -6.80 -7.03 11.92
C ASN A 57 -6.82 -8.29 11.07
N GLU A 58 -7.50 -9.33 11.55
CA GLU A 58 -7.59 -10.58 10.81
C GLU A 58 -8.28 -10.41 9.48
N GLU A 59 -9.38 -9.65 9.48
CA GLU A 59 -10.14 -9.47 8.24
C GLU A 59 -9.40 -8.60 7.24
N ILE A 60 -8.71 -7.57 7.69
CA ILE A 60 -7.92 -6.74 6.78
C ILE A 60 -6.78 -7.56 6.19
N GLN A 61 -6.15 -8.40 7.00
CA GLN A 61 -5.10 -9.29 6.50
C GLN A 61 -5.63 -10.19 5.38
N LYS A 62 -6.80 -10.77 5.59
CA LYS A 62 -7.41 -11.63 4.57
C LYS A 62 -7.74 -10.87 3.29
N LEU A 63 -8.28 -9.67 3.42
CA LEU A 63 -8.61 -8.86 2.26
C LEU A 63 -7.35 -8.52 1.46
N CYS A 64 -6.28 -8.17 2.15
CA CYS A 64 -5.03 -7.86 1.48
C CYS A 64 -4.52 -9.06 0.69
N LYS A 65 -4.53 -10.23 1.31
CA LYS A 65 -4.01 -11.43 0.67
C LYS A 65 -4.87 -11.90 -0.49
N ARG A 66 -6.18 -11.78 -0.36
CA ARG A 66 -7.09 -12.34 -1.35
C ARG A 66 -7.41 -11.41 -2.49
N PHE A 67 -7.34 -10.11 -2.25
CA PHE A 67 -7.92 -9.17 -3.19
C PHE A 67 -7.11 -7.90 -3.40
N LEU A 68 -6.69 -7.25 -2.31
CA LEU A 68 -6.13 -5.91 -2.42
C LEU A 68 -4.70 -5.88 -2.92
N ALA A 69 -3.97 -6.95 -2.74
CA ALA A 69 -2.61 -7.07 -3.24
C ALA A 69 -2.47 -8.34 -4.07
N ASN A 70 -1.62 -8.28 -5.09
CA ASN A 70 -1.30 -9.46 -5.88
C ASN A 70 -0.09 -10.11 -5.25
N GLU A 71 -0.31 -11.18 -4.48
CA GLU A 71 0.75 -11.80 -3.70
C GLU A 71 1.94 -12.29 -4.51
N VAL A 72 1.72 -12.55 -5.79
CA VAL A 72 2.80 -13.03 -6.64
C VAL A 72 3.87 -11.96 -6.85
N ILE A 73 3.44 -10.72 -7.04
CA ILE A 73 4.36 -9.64 -7.37
C ILE A 73 4.35 -8.47 -6.39
N GLU A 74 3.45 -8.47 -5.42
CA GLU A 74 3.33 -7.33 -4.50
C GLU A 74 3.48 -7.74 -3.05
N ASP A 75 4.00 -6.81 -2.25
CA ASP A 75 4.00 -6.91 -0.80
C ASP A 75 3.04 -5.87 -0.26
N PHE A 76 2.55 -6.10 0.94
CA PHE A 76 1.69 -5.11 1.58
C PHE A 76 2.04 -5.00 3.07
N GLU A 77 1.67 -3.86 3.63
CA GLU A 77 1.71 -3.67 5.07
C GLU A 77 0.56 -2.76 5.44
N PHE A 78 0.06 -2.87 6.64
CA PHE A 78 -1.08 -2.07 7.04
C PHE A 78 -1.07 -1.83 8.54
N THR A 79 -1.82 -0.80 8.95
CA THR A 79 -2.11 -0.55 10.35
C THR A 79 -3.61 -0.39 10.48
N VAL A 80 -4.14 -0.85 11.62
CA VAL A 80 -5.55 -0.71 11.95
C VAL A 80 -5.63 0.00 13.29
N TRP A 81 -6.50 0.99 13.39
CA TRP A 81 -6.68 1.67 14.67
C TRP A 81 -8.14 2.01 14.91
N SER A 82 -8.50 2.09 16.18
CA SER A 82 -9.85 2.41 16.60
C SER A 82 -10.12 3.91 16.45
N VAL A 83 -11.32 4.24 16.02
CA VAL A 83 -11.73 5.62 15.86
C VAL A 83 -12.97 5.82 16.72
N GLU A 84 -12.75 6.08 17.97
CA GLU A 84 -13.85 6.30 18.86
C GLU A 84 -14.20 7.75 18.93
N LYS A 85 -15.42 8.00 19.16
CA LYS A 85 -15.77 9.33 19.25
C LYS A 85 -16.58 9.65 20.36
#